data_33d233360c1ec9a25e72378f0b500f91
#
_entry.id   33d233360c1ec9a25e72378f0b500f91
#
_cell.length_a   1.000
_cell.length_b   1.000
_cell.length_c   1.000
_cell.angle_alpha   90.00
_cell.angle_beta   90.00
_cell.angle_gamma   90.00
#
_symmetry.space_group_name_H-M   'P 1'
#
loop_
_entity.id
_entity.type
_entity.pdbx_description
1 polymer ?
#
loop_
_entity_poly.entity_id
_entity_poly.type
_entity_poly.pdbx_seq_one_letter_code
_entity_poly.pdbx_strand_id
1 'polypeptide(L)'
;LDGNGLDRTALAQIVFEDEGARTRLNAIIHPLIGARTAELIAALPPDAVFLHDVPLLVELHLENAYDLVVVVDAPDDVRVSRLVERGLTEDDARARIATQATREQRLAVADVVINNSGDLDQLREQVRSAWPKVAARR
;
A
#
# COMPACT_ATOMS: atom_id res chain seq x y z
N LEU A 1 11.36 -17.86 -17.44
CA LEU A 1 11.92 -18.57 -16.29
C LEU A 1 13.42 -18.78 -16.57
N ASP A 2 14.25 -18.09 -15.87
CA ASP A 2 15.72 -18.23 -15.91
C ASP A 2 16.17 -19.28 -14.89
N GLY A 3 15.77 -20.51 -14.99
CA GLY A 3 16.23 -21.67 -14.20
C GLY A 3 16.16 -21.55 -12.66
N ASN A 4 15.96 -20.36 -12.10
CA ASN A 4 16.01 -20.07 -10.68
C ASN A 4 14.74 -19.37 -10.11
N GLY A 5 13.69 -19.21 -10.90
CA GLY A 5 12.44 -18.59 -10.44
C GLY A 5 11.80 -17.65 -11.47
N LEU A 6 10.92 -16.78 -10.99
CA LEU A 6 10.19 -15.82 -11.79
C LEU A 6 11.07 -14.62 -12.18
N ASP A 7 11.24 -14.38 -13.49
CA ASP A 7 11.81 -13.12 -13.99
C ASP A 7 10.80 -11.98 -13.81
N ARG A 8 10.99 -11.25 -12.72
CA ARG A 8 10.09 -10.14 -12.34
C ARG A 8 10.20 -8.95 -13.27
N THR A 9 11.38 -8.72 -13.86
CA THR A 9 11.60 -7.60 -14.79
C THR A 9 10.87 -7.84 -16.10
N ALA A 10 11.04 -9.02 -16.70
CA ALA A 10 10.34 -9.40 -17.91
C ALA A 10 8.81 -9.44 -17.69
N LEU A 11 8.35 -9.99 -16.56
CA LEU A 11 6.92 -10.00 -16.23
C LEU A 11 6.37 -8.57 -16.08
N ALA A 12 7.10 -7.69 -15.40
CA ALA A 12 6.68 -6.29 -15.22
C ALA A 12 6.52 -5.58 -16.58
N GLN A 13 7.45 -5.77 -17.52
CA GLN A 13 7.34 -5.20 -18.86
C GLN A 13 6.07 -5.68 -19.57
N ILE A 14 5.80 -6.99 -19.56
CA ILE A 14 4.61 -7.55 -20.20
C ILE A 14 3.31 -6.97 -19.62
N VAL A 15 3.17 -6.95 -18.29
CA VAL A 15 1.93 -6.48 -17.66
C VAL A 15 1.79 -4.96 -17.66
N PHE A 16 2.86 -4.23 -17.89
CA PHE A 16 2.82 -2.78 -18.06
C PHE A 16 2.26 -2.40 -19.43
N GLU A 17 2.62 -3.15 -20.47
CA GLU A 17 2.24 -2.89 -21.87
C GLU A 17 0.90 -3.55 -22.27
N ASP A 18 0.55 -4.71 -21.66
CA ASP A 18 -0.67 -5.48 -21.96
C ASP A 18 -1.61 -5.52 -20.75
N GLU A 19 -2.70 -4.77 -20.85
CA GLU A 19 -3.76 -4.74 -19.82
C GLU A 19 -4.44 -6.11 -19.63
N GLY A 20 -4.59 -6.90 -20.70
CA GLY A 20 -5.14 -8.25 -20.63
C GLY A 20 -4.21 -9.19 -19.87
N ALA A 21 -2.89 -9.09 -20.09
CA ALA A 21 -1.90 -9.85 -19.31
C ALA A 21 -1.93 -9.45 -17.83
N ARG A 22 -2.03 -8.15 -17.53
CA ARG A 22 -2.17 -7.65 -16.16
C ARG A 22 -3.42 -8.19 -15.48
N THR A 23 -4.55 -8.18 -16.17
CA THR A 23 -5.83 -8.71 -15.65
C THR A 23 -5.71 -10.20 -15.36
N ARG A 24 -5.12 -10.99 -16.25
CA ARG A 24 -4.89 -12.44 -16.03
C ARG A 24 -3.96 -12.70 -14.84
N LEU A 25 -2.89 -11.93 -14.72
CA LEU A 25 -1.96 -12.05 -13.58
C LEU A 25 -2.68 -11.74 -12.26
N ASN A 26 -3.45 -10.65 -12.22
CA ASN A 26 -4.21 -10.25 -11.03
C ASN A 26 -5.25 -11.31 -10.63
N ALA A 27 -5.94 -11.91 -11.61
CA ALA A 27 -6.92 -12.97 -11.36
C ALA A 27 -6.28 -14.22 -10.72
N ILE A 28 -4.98 -14.47 -10.96
CA ILE A 28 -4.23 -15.56 -10.33
C ILE A 28 -3.73 -15.15 -8.93
N ILE A 29 -3.16 -13.96 -8.82
CA ILE A 29 -2.44 -13.54 -7.61
C ILE A 29 -3.40 -13.12 -6.49
N HIS A 30 -4.46 -12.37 -6.78
CA HIS A 30 -5.33 -11.83 -5.74
C HIS A 30 -5.98 -12.92 -4.86
N PRO A 31 -6.53 -14.03 -5.43
CA PRO A 31 -7.04 -15.11 -4.59
C PRO A 31 -5.97 -15.77 -3.71
N LEU A 32 -4.75 -15.91 -4.22
CA LEU A 32 -3.64 -16.51 -3.47
C LEU A 32 -3.17 -15.60 -2.33
N ILE A 33 -3.14 -14.28 -2.55
CA ILE A 33 -2.86 -13.30 -1.50
C ILE A 33 -3.96 -13.37 -0.43
N GLY A 34 -5.23 -13.38 -0.83
CA GLY A 34 -6.36 -13.47 0.10
C GLY A 34 -6.32 -14.74 0.96
N ALA A 35 -6.09 -15.90 0.34
CA ALA A 35 -5.95 -17.17 1.06
C ALA A 35 -4.78 -17.13 2.05
N ARG A 36 -3.61 -16.61 1.62
CA ARG A 36 -2.45 -16.50 2.49
C ARG A 36 -2.66 -15.54 3.65
N THR A 37 -3.33 -14.43 3.40
CA THR A 37 -3.70 -13.46 4.45
C THR A 37 -4.62 -14.11 5.48
N ALA A 38 -5.65 -14.84 5.04
CA ALA A 38 -6.56 -15.56 5.94
C ALA A 38 -5.84 -16.62 6.80
N GLU A 39 -4.91 -17.39 6.21
CA GLU A 39 -4.08 -18.34 6.96
C GLU A 39 -3.24 -17.64 8.04
N LEU A 40 -2.61 -16.51 7.70
CA LEU A 40 -1.79 -15.75 8.64
C LEU A 40 -2.62 -15.20 9.79
N ILE A 41 -3.81 -14.67 9.51
CA ILE A 41 -4.74 -14.17 10.53
C ILE A 41 -5.19 -15.32 11.45
N ALA A 42 -5.57 -16.48 10.88
CA ALA A 42 -6.03 -17.62 11.64
C ALA A 42 -4.96 -18.23 12.57
N ALA A 43 -3.68 -17.99 12.27
CA ALA A 43 -2.55 -18.43 13.09
C ALA A 43 -2.19 -17.45 14.22
N LEU A 44 -2.82 -16.28 14.29
CA LEU A 44 -2.51 -15.27 15.31
C LEU A 44 -3.22 -15.57 16.64
N PRO A 45 -2.64 -15.17 17.78
CA PRO A 45 -3.36 -15.14 19.07
C PRO A 45 -4.62 -14.26 18.98
N PRO A 46 -5.67 -14.56 19.77
CA PRO A 46 -6.95 -13.82 19.69
C PRO A 46 -6.85 -12.32 19.98
N ASP A 47 -5.81 -11.91 20.69
CA ASP A 47 -5.54 -10.52 21.09
C ASP A 47 -4.46 -9.84 20.23
N ALA A 48 -4.01 -10.49 19.16
CA ALA A 48 -3.00 -9.93 18.27
C ALA A 48 -3.55 -8.79 17.41
N VAL A 49 -2.70 -7.81 17.14
CA VAL A 49 -2.94 -6.79 16.11
C VAL A 49 -2.30 -7.25 14.82
N PHE A 50 -3.11 -7.44 13.78
CA PHE A 50 -2.63 -7.76 12.43
C PHE A 50 -2.51 -6.47 11.62
N LEU A 51 -1.29 -6.16 11.19
CA LEU A 51 -1.03 -5.02 10.32
C LEU A 51 -0.84 -5.49 8.88
N HIS A 52 -1.73 -5.06 7.98
CA HIS A 52 -1.65 -5.36 6.55
C HIS A 52 -1.29 -4.09 5.77
N ASP A 53 -0.14 -4.08 5.11
CA ASP A 53 0.25 -3.01 4.20
C ASP A 53 -0.33 -3.26 2.81
N VAL A 54 -1.33 -2.46 2.43
CA VAL A 54 -2.08 -2.59 1.17
C VAL A 54 -1.89 -1.33 0.32
N PRO A 55 -0.99 -1.33 -0.67
CA PRO A 55 -0.70 -0.15 -1.47
C PRO A 55 -1.87 0.41 -2.28
N LEU A 56 -2.82 -0.44 -2.66
CA LEU A 56 -3.97 -0.12 -3.51
C LEU A 56 -5.32 -0.31 -2.77
N LEU A 57 -5.35 -0.02 -1.48
CA LEU A 57 -6.53 -0.25 -0.64
C LEU A 57 -7.76 0.50 -1.15
N VAL A 58 -7.60 1.77 -1.50
CA VAL A 58 -8.69 2.65 -1.96
C VAL A 58 -9.12 2.31 -3.38
N GLU A 59 -8.16 2.07 -4.27
CA GLU A 59 -8.41 1.70 -5.66
C GLU A 59 -9.15 0.37 -5.81
N LEU A 60 -8.95 -0.54 -4.86
CA LEU A 60 -9.61 -1.86 -4.82
C LEU A 60 -10.83 -1.90 -3.90
N HIS A 61 -11.22 -0.79 -3.28
CA HIS A 61 -12.34 -0.67 -2.35
C HIS A 61 -12.30 -1.70 -1.21
N LEU A 62 -11.11 -1.88 -0.61
CA LEU A 62 -10.88 -2.87 0.43
C LEU A 62 -11.02 -2.31 1.86
N GLU A 63 -11.31 -1.03 2.02
CA GLU A 63 -11.40 -0.36 3.32
C GLU A 63 -12.36 -1.04 4.29
N ASN A 64 -13.48 -1.57 3.78
CA ASN A 64 -14.49 -2.25 4.60
C ASN A 64 -14.07 -3.66 5.08
N ALA A 65 -12.94 -4.17 4.63
CA ALA A 65 -12.39 -5.46 5.05
C ALA A 65 -11.53 -5.36 6.32
N TYR A 66 -11.32 -4.16 6.84
CA TYR A 66 -10.44 -3.88 7.99
C TYR A 66 -11.20 -3.18 9.11
N ASP A 67 -10.85 -3.51 10.36
CA ASP A 67 -11.41 -2.88 11.55
C ASP A 67 -10.94 -1.43 11.73
N LEU A 68 -9.79 -1.09 11.14
CA LEU A 68 -9.21 0.24 11.18
C LEU A 68 -8.29 0.48 9.99
N VAL A 69 -8.48 1.61 9.33
CA VAL A 69 -7.65 2.06 8.20
C VAL A 69 -6.71 3.17 8.66
N VAL A 70 -5.42 2.92 8.53
CA VAL A 70 -4.37 3.91 8.76
C VAL A 70 -3.85 4.41 7.43
N VAL A 71 -3.95 5.71 7.17
CA VAL A 71 -3.37 6.33 5.98
C VAL A 71 -2.11 7.10 6.35
N VAL A 72 -0.99 6.73 5.72
CA VAL A 72 0.25 7.51 5.79
C VAL A 72 0.22 8.57 4.70
N ASP A 73 0.04 9.82 5.10
CA ASP A 73 -0.15 10.95 4.19
C ASP A 73 1.10 11.80 4.04
N ALA A 74 1.33 12.28 2.83
CA ALA A 74 2.31 13.32 2.53
C ALA A 74 1.81 14.15 1.34
N PRO A 75 2.11 15.47 1.29
CA PRO A 75 1.83 16.33 0.15
C PRO A 75 2.48 15.81 -1.15
N ASP A 76 1.90 16.12 -2.28
CA ASP A 76 2.37 15.58 -3.57
C ASP A 76 3.77 16.05 -3.94
N ASP A 77 4.16 17.28 -3.59
CA ASP A 77 5.52 17.77 -3.77
C ASP A 77 6.56 16.94 -2.99
N VAL A 78 6.24 16.57 -1.75
CA VAL A 78 7.07 15.66 -0.93
C VAL A 78 7.13 14.26 -1.55
N ARG A 79 6.01 13.76 -2.05
CA ARG A 79 5.95 12.44 -2.73
C ARG A 79 6.80 12.44 -4.00
N VAL A 80 6.69 13.49 -4.84
CA VAL A 80 7.49 13.66 -6.05
C VAL A 80 8.97 13.73 -5.71
N SER A 81 9.39 14.57 -4.75
CA SER A 81 10.78 14.66 -4.32
C SER A 81 11.36 13.30 -3.93
N ARG A 82 10.64 12.53 -3.11
CA ARG A 82 11.08 11.19 -2.68
C ARG A 82 11.14 10.17 -3.82
N LEU A 83 10.29 10.28 -4.84
CA LEU A 83 10.36 9.42 -6.01
C LEU A 83 11.57 9.78 -6.89
N VAL A 84 11.86 11.06 -7.05
CA VAL A 84 13.06 11.54 -7.76
C VAL A 84 14.33 11.08 -7.05
N GLU A 85 14.41 11.18 -5.73
CA GLU A 85 15.53 10.66 -4.93
C GLU A 85 15.75 9.14 -5.10
N ARG A 86 14.69 8.39 -5.45
CA ARG A 86 14.74 6.95 -5.76
C ARG A 86 15.08 6.66 -7.22
N GLY A 87 15.34 7.69 -8.03
CA GLY A 87 15.80 7.56 -9.41
C GLY A 87 14.75 7.71 -10.50
N LEU A 88 13.51 8.13 -10.19
CA LEU A 88 12.53 8.48 -11.22
C LEU A 88 12.80 9.90 -11.76
N THR A 89 12.36 10.16 -13.00
CA THR A 89 12.21 11.55 -13.46
C THR A 89 11.03 12.21 -12.77
N GLU A 90 10.98 13.54 -12.73
CA GLU A 90 9.85 14.25 -12.14
C GLU A 90 8.54 13.95 -12.88
N ASP A 91 8.59 13.87 -14.22
CA ASP A 91 7.43 13.55 -15.04
C ASP A 91 6.90 12.15 -14.76
N ASP A 92 7.78 11.14 -14.64
CA ASP A 92 7.40 9.77 -14.28
C ASP A 92 6.81 9.71 -12.86
N ALA A 93 7.38 10.47 -11.93
CA ALA A 93 6.89 10.55 -10.56
C ALA A 93 5.46 11.13 -10.52
N ARG A 94 5.21 12.22 -11.23
CA ARG A 94 3.89 12.85 -11.34
C ARG A 94 2.88 11.94 -12.06
N ALA A 95 3.27 11.31 -13.17
CA ALA A 95 2.45 10.35 -13.90
C ALA A 95 2.04 9.18 -12.99
N ARG A 96 2.97 8.64 -12.22
CA ARG A 96 2.71 7.55 -11.27
C ARG A 96 1.74 7.96 -10.15
N ILE A 97 1.88 9.17 -9.61
CA ILE A 97 0.95 9.70 -8.60
C ILE A 97 -0.45 9.88 -9.18
N ALA A 98 -0.56 10.37 -10.41
CA ALA A 98 -1.84 10.60 -11.08
C ALA A 98 -2.64 9.32 -11.38
N THR A 99 -2.00 8.15 -11.41
CA THR A 99 -2.69 6.85 -11.59
C THR A 99 -3.25 6.26 -10.29
N GLN A 100 -2.99 6.86 -9.15
CA GLN A 100 -3.46 6.43 -7.83
C GLN A 100 -4.70 7.22 -7.40
N ALA A 101 -5.38 6.72 -6.37
CA ALA A 101 -6.45 7.46 -5.70
C ALA A 101 -5.96 8.84 -5.25
N THR A 102 -6.81 9.85 -5.35
CA THR A 102 -6.45 11.20 -4.92
C THR A 102 -6.18 11.26 -3.42
N ARG A 103 -5.49 12.30 -2.97
CA ARG A 103 -5.25 12.50 -1.55
C ARG A 103 -6.57 12.57 -0.77
N GLU A 104 -7.58 13.26 -1.31
CA GLU A 104 -8.90 13.39 -0.70
C GLU A 104 -9.59 12.03 -0.57
N GLN A 105 -9.52 11.19 -1.60
CA GLN A 105 -10.09 9.84 -1.56
C GLN A 105 -9.41 8.98 -0.49
N ARG A 106 -8.07 9.03 -0.39
CA ARG A 106 -7.35 8.29 0.65
C ARG A 106 -7.69 8.78 2.06
N LEU A 107 -7.76 10.10 2.26
CA LEU A 107 -8.09 10.67 3.57
C LEU A 107 -9.55 10.42 3.96
N ALA A 108 -10.46 10.31 3.01
CA ALA A 108 -11.88 10.07 3.27
C ALA A 108 -12.15 8.69 3.91
N VAL A 109 -11.31 7.69 3.66
CA VAL A 109 -11.46 6.34 4.24
C VAL A 109 -10.60 6.13 5.50
N ALA A 110 -9.80 7.12 5.90
CA ALA A 110 -8.86 6.99 7.00
C ALA A 110 -9.54 7.13 8.37
N ASP A 111 -9.41 6.12 9.21
CA ASP A 111 -9.70 6.24 10.65
C ASP A 111 -8.59 6.96 11.41
N VAL A 112 -7.35 6.77 10.94
CA VAL A 112 -6.14 7.40 11.48
C VAL A 112 -5.28 7.92 10.35
N VAL A 113 -4.83 9.16 10.47
CA VAL A 113 -3.87 9.75 9.51
C VAL A 113 -2.53 9.92 10.21
N ILE A 114 -1.48 9.39 9.61
CA ILE A 114 -0.09 9.61 10.02
C ILE A 114 0.55 10.56 9.01
N ASN A 115 0.90 11.76 9.45
CA ASN A 115 1.58 12.73 8.59
C ASN A 115 3.05 12.35 8.43
N ASN A 116 3.46 12.10 7.19
CA ASN A 116 4.84 11.76 6.82
C ASN A 116 5.46 12.85 5.92
N SER A 117 5.22 14.11 6.24
CA SER A 117 5.83 15.23 5.51
C SER A 117 7.16 15.72 6.13
N GLY A 118 7.44 15.34 7.37
CA GLY A 118 8.62 15.75 8.12
C GLY A 118 9.73 14.70 8.16
N ASP A 119 10.56 14.79 9.19
CA ASP A 119 11.67 13.86 9.44
C ASP A 119 11.21 12.55 10.13
N LEU A 120 12.15 11.64 10.32
CA LEU A 120 11.88 10.34 10.95
C LEU A 120 11.46 10.43 12.41
N ASP A 121 11.91 11.42 13.16
CA ASP A 121 11.56 11.55 14.57
C ASP A 121 10.15 12.06 14.72
N GLN A 122 9.74 13.00 13.88
CA GLN A 122 8.34 13.44 13.77
C GLN A 122 7.43 12.29 13.34
N LEU A 123 7.83 11.47 12.37
CA LEU A 123 7.07 10.29 11.95
C LEU A 123 6.92 9.28 13.09
N ARG A 124 7.98 9.00 13.85
CA ARG A 124 7.92 8.11 15.03
C ARG A 124 6.96 8.61 16.09
N GLU A 125 6.91 9.91 16.32
CA GLU A 125 5.97 10.50 17.27
C GLU A 125 4.53 10.38 16.80
N GLN A 126 4.27 10.59 15.52
CA GLN A 126 2.95 10.34 14.90
C GLN A 126 2.51 8.88 15.10
N VAL A 127 3.41 7.91 14.87
CA VAL A 127 3.12 6.49 15.08
C VAL A 127 2.82 6.19 16.55
N ARG A 128 3.62 6.70 17.49
CA ARG A 128 3.38 6.53 18.94
C ARG A 128 2.03 7.10 19.36
N SER A 129 1.69 8.27 18.84
CA SER A 129 0.40 8.93 19.12
C SER A 129 -0.80 8.16 18.53
N ALA A 130 -0.63 7.53 17.38
CA ALA A 130 -1.66 6.73 16.73
C ALA A 130 -1.86 5.35 17.38
N TRP A 131 -0.81 4.77 17.97
CA TRP A 131 -0.79 3.40 18.47
C TRP A 131 -1.91 3.05 19.48
N PRO A 132 -2.26 3.89 20.47
CA PRO A 132 -3.35 3.58 21.38
C PRO A 132 -4.69 3.35 20.67
N LYS A 133 -4.97 4.09 19.57
CA LYS A 133 -6.20 3.92 18.78
C LYS A 133 -6.17 2.59 18.00
N VAL A 134 -5.01 2.22 17.47
CA VAL A 134 -4.81 0.93 16.79
C VAL A 134 -4.98 -0.23 17.77
N ALA A 135 -4.32 -0.15 18.93
CA ALA A 135 -4.35 -1.21 19.94
C ALA A 135 -5.72 -1.37 20.63
N ALA A 136 -6.58 -0.36 20.61
CA ALA A 136 -7.93 -0.42 21.20
C ALA A 136 -8.96 -1.18 20.34
N ARG A 137 -8.62 -1.53 19.09
CA ARG A 137 -9.48 -2.27 18.15
C ARG A 137 -9.23 -3.79 18.17
N ARG A 138 -8.90 -4.32 19.32
CA ARG A 138 -8.69 -5.77 19.56
C ARG A 138 -10.00 -6.52 19.67
#